data_dd019d1f45a4730e35fef651f79fa459
#
_entry.id   dd019d1f45a4730e35fef651f79fa459
#
_cell.length_a   1.000
_cell.length_b   1.000
_cell.length_c   1.000
_cell.angle_alpha   90.00
_cell.angle_beta   90.00
_cell.angle_gamma   90.00
#
_symmetry.space_group_name_H-M   'P 1'
#
loop_
_entity.id
_entity.type
_entity.pdbx_description
1 polymer ?
#
loop_
_entity_poly.entity_id
_entity_poly.type
_entity_poly.pdbx_seq_one_letter_code
_entity_poly.pdbx_strand_id
1 'polypeptide(L)'
;HRLYQADWLLRFYDFKASELLSVNQNFNLALDPKANYALNNMNLFPVNIQTASYKLLLRVPGIGVRSAKRIVEARRFTNLRFEDLVKIGVVMKRAKYFIICRGKYFMDLKFKEETIKDYIIMDEKIKNKVSEGVQLSIFDLPSYEIMSSVTGEY
;
A
#
# COMPACT_ATOMS: atom_id res chain seq x y z
N HIS A 1 6.00 -17.32 6.87
CA HIS A 1 6.19 -15.86 6.89
C HIS A 1 4.88 -15.09 6.68
N ARG A 2 4.07 -15.44 5.68
CA ARG A 2 2.78 -14.77 5.42
C ARG A 2 1.74 -15.03 6.50
N LEU A 3 1.73 -16.22 7.08
CA LEU A 3 0.88 -16.53 8.24
C LEU A 3 1.27 -15.71 9.47
N TYR A 4 2.54 -15.44 9.64
CA TYR A 4 3.06 -14.59 10.70
C TYR A 4 2.59 -13.14 10.56
N GLN A 5 2.61 -12.61 9.33
CA GLN A 5 2.10 -11.28 9.02
C GLN A 5 0.58 -11.19 9.25
N ALA A 6 -0.17 -12.23 8.91
CA ALA A 6 -1.60 -12.31 9.17
C ALA A 6 -1.91 -12.28 10.67
N ASP A 7 -1.18 -13.05 11.48
CA ASP A 7 -1.32 -13.04 12.94
C ASP A 7 -1.05 -11.64 13.52
N TRP A 8 -0.03 -10.96 13.03
CA TRP A 8 0.28 -9.59 13.41
C TRP A 8 -0.88 -8.61 13.13
N LEU A 9 -1.52 -8.74 11.98
CA LEU A 9 -2.67 -7.91 11.59
C LEU A 9 -3.88 -8.17 12.50
N LEU A 10 -4.12 -9.40 12.89
CA LEU A 10 -5.19 -9.74 13.83
C LEU A 10 -5.00 -9.09 15.19
N ARG A 11 -3.75 -9.05 15.67
CA ARG A 11 -3.43 -8.55 17.01
C ARG A 11 -3.35 -7.04 17.11
N PHE A 12 -2.74 -6.38 16.14
CA PHE A 12 -2.35 -4.97 16.25
C PHE A 12 -3.13 -4.03 15.35
N TYR A 13 -3.80 -4.53 14.33
CA TYR A 13 -4.50 -3.72 13.33
C TYR A 13 -6.02 -3.91 13.35
N ASP A 14 -6.53 -4.63 14.33
CA ASP A 14 -7.96 -4.88 14.48
C ASP A 14 -8.61 -5.55 13.25
N PHE A 15 -7.84 -6.34 12.52
CA PHE A 15 -8.37 -7.19 11.46
C PHE A 15 -9.08 -8.41 12.05
N LYS A 16 -10.19 -8.78 11.44
CA LYS A 16 -10.86 -10.05 11.73
C LYS A 16 -10.33 -11.14 10.81
N ALA A 17 -10.32 -12.38 11.28
CA ALA A 17 -9.89 -13.52 10.46
C ALA A 17 -10.70 -13.62 9.16
N SER A 18 -12.00 -13.32 9.21
CA SER A 18 -12.88 -13.28 8.05
C SER A 18 -12.49 -12.22 7.00
N GLU A 19 -11.82 -11.14 7.41
CA GLU A 19 -11.34 -10.09 6.49
C GLU A 19 -10.10 -10.54 5.73
N LEU A 20 -9.27 -11.38 6.34
CA LEU A 20 -8.03 -11.88 5.73
C LEU A 20 -8.24 -13.14 4.90
N LEU A 21 -9.23 -13.94 5.26
CA LEU A 21 -9.57 -15.22 4.63
C LEU A 21 -11.01 -15.17 4.16
N SER A 22 -11.24 -14.75 2.93
CA SER A 22 -12.60 -14.82 2.38
C SER A 22 -12.92 -16.23 1.88
N VAL A 23 -14.20 -16.60 2.00
CA VAL A 23 -14.68 -17.97 1.71
C VAL A 23 -14.37 -18.43 0.27
N ASN A 24 -14.24 -17.50 -0.67
CA ASN A 24 -14.02 -17.81 -2.09
C ASN A 24 -12.65 -17.41 -2.62
N GLN A 25 -11.73 -17.03 -1.73
CA GLN A 25 -10.43 -16.53 -2.17
C GLN A 25 -9.31 -17.20 -1.37
N ASN A 26 -8.46 -17.89 -2.08
CA ASN A 26 -7.26 -18.45 -1.49
C ASN A 26 -6.34 -17.33 -1.02
N PHE A 27 -5.72 -17.54 0.14
CA PHE A 27 -4.69 -16.66 0.64
C PHE A 27 -3.53 -16.63 -0.36
N ASN A 28 -3.31 -15.49 -0.99
CA ASN A 28 -2.26 -15.37 -1.99
C ASN A 28 -0.90 -15.14 -1.31
N LEU A 29 -0.06 -16.17 -1.32
CA LEU A 29 1.27 -16.15 -0.71
C LEU A 29 2.25 -15.20 -1.43
N ALA A 30 1.98 -14.79 -2.66
CA ALA A 30 2.80 -13.84 -3.40
C ALA A 30 2.64 -12.39 -2.90
N LEU A 31 1.55 -12.09 -2.19
CA LEU A 31 1.24 -10.77 -1.68
C LEU A 31 1.25 -10.76 -0.16
N ASP A 32 1.60 -9.62 0.44
CA ASP A 32 1.39 -9.47 1.88
C ASP A 32 -0.11 -9.43 2.22
N PRO A 33 -0.50 -9.81 3.46
CA PRO A 33 -1.91 -9.92 3.82
C PRO A 33 -2.72 -8.64 3.66
N LYS A 34 -2.15 -7.48 3.91
CA LYS A 34 -2.85 -6.19 3.71
C LYS A 34 -3.07 -5.87 2.24
N ALA A 35 -2.08 -6.15 1.38
CA ALA A 35 -2.24 -5.97 -0.06
C ALA A 35 -3.30 -6.93 -0.61
N ASN A 36 -3.29 -8.16 -0.15
CA ASN A 36 -4.31 -9.16 -0.53
C ASN A 36 -5.72 -8.71 -0.10
N TYR A 37 -5.86 -8.24 1.13
CA TYR A 37 -7.12 -7.66 1.61
C TYR A 37 -7.59 -6.50 0.74
N ALA A 38 -6.70 -5.55 0.45
CA ALA A 38 -7.03 -4.37 -0.33
C ALA A 38 -7.50 -4.73 -1.76
N LEU A 39 -6.83 -5.67 -2.41
CA LEU A 39 -7.21 -6.14 -3.75
C LEU A 39 -8.57 -6.85 -3.76
N ASN A 40 -8.89 -7.54 -2.68
CA ASN A 40 -10.18 -8.22 -2.54
C ASN A 40 -11.33 -7.29 -2.13
N ASN A 41 -11.01 -6.07 -1.71
CA ASN A 41 -11.98 -5.08 -1.23
C ASN A 41 -11.80 -3.74 -1.95
N MET A 42 -11.59 -3.77 -3.25
CA MET A 42 -11.33 -2.57 -4.07
C MET A 42 -12.43 -1.51 -4.01
N ASN A 43 -13.65 -1.92 -3.63
CA ASN A 43 -14.77 -0.99 -3.39
C ASN A 43 -14.53 -0.01 -2.24
N LEU A 44 -13.62 -0.33 -1.31
CA LEU A 44 -13.23 0.55 -0.20
C LEU A 44 -12.13 1.55 -0.60
N PHE A 45 -11.49 1.34 -1.73
CA PHE A 45 -10.34 2.12 -2.20
C PHE A 45 -10.65 2.89 -3.49
N PRO A 46 -9.97 3.99 -3.76
CA PRO A 46 -8.94 4.61 -2.93
C PRO A 46 -9.49 5.30 -1.69
N VAL A 47 -8.65 5.42 -0.68
CA VAL A 47 -8.98 6.04 0.60
C VAL A 47 -8.53 7.51 0.58
N ASN A 48 -9.42 8.42 0.91
CA ASN A 48 -9.07 9.83 1.09
C ASN A 48 -8.37 10.02 2.45
N ILE A 49 -7.10 10.33 2.42
CA ILE A 49 -6.26 10.51 3.61
C ILE A 49 -6.83 11.56 4.57
N GLN A 50 -7.42 12.62 4.02
CA GLN A 50 -7.92 13.75 4.82
C GLN A 50 -9.18 13.40 5.63
N THR A 51 -10.00 12.46 5.16
CA THR A 51 -11.33 12.18 5.72
C THR A 51 -11.52 10.77 6.24
N ALA A 52 -10.65 9.83 5.86
CA ALA A 52 -10.79 8.43 6.25
C ALA A 52 -10.71 8.21 7.76
N SER A 53 -11.49 7.26 8.27
CA SER A 53 -11.40 6.85 9.68
C SER A 53 -10.04 6.21 9.99
N TYR A 54 -9.63 6.25 11.24
CA TYR A 54 -8.42 5.57 11.70
C TYR A 54 -8.41 4.08 11.33
N LYS A 55 -9.52 3.39 11.50
CA LYS A 55 -9.67 1.98 11.13
C LYS A 55 -9.44 1.76 9.62
N LEU A 56 -10.00 2.62 8.79
CA LEU A 56 -9.83 2.52 7.34
C LEU A 56 -8.39 2.79 6.92
N LEU A 57 -7.72 3.74 7.56
CA LEU A 57 -6.29 4.01 7.33
C LEU A 57 -5.43 2.78 7.66
N LEU A 58 -5.75 2.04 8.71
CA LEU A 58 -5.05 0.81 9.06
C LEU A 58 -5.22 -0.31 8.01
N ARG A 59 -6.27 -0.27 7.20
CA ARG A 59 -6.51 -1.22 6.10
C ARG A 59 -5.63 -0.96 4.89
N VAL A 60 -5.10 0.25 4.77
CA VAL A 60 -4.27 0.65 3.61
C VAL A 60 -2.90 -0.01 3.69
N PRO A 61 -2.47 -0.75 2.66
CA PRO A 61 -1.10 -1.25 2.59
C PRO A 61 -0.09 -0.08 2.67
N GLY A 62 0.95 -0.24 3.46
CA GLY A 62 1.96 0.80 3.66
C GLY A 62 1.68 1.79 4.79
N ILE A 63 0.49 1.78 5.38
CA ILE A 63 0.16 2.61 6.55
C ILE A 63 0.16 1.74 7.79
N GLY A 64 1.11 1.99 8.68
CA GLY A 64 1.19 1.33 10.00
C GLY A 64 0.42 2.07 11.08
N VAL A 65 0.41 1.50 12.28
CA VAL A 65 -0.26 2.10 13.47
C VAL A 65 0.28 3.52 13.76
N ARG A 66 1.59 3.69 13.75
CA ARG A 66 2.22 5.00 13.99
C ARG A 66 1.86 6.01 12.91
N SER A 67 1.94 5.59 11.65
CA SER A 67 1.60 6.46 10.52
C SER A 67 0.13 6.86 10.54
N ALA A 68 -0.77 5.92 10.81
CA ALA A 68 -2.20 6.22 10.91
C ALA A 68 -2.51 7.23 12.01
N LYS A 69 -1.91 7.08 13.19
CA LYS A 69 -2.05 8.03 14.30
C LYS A 69 -1.54 9.42 13.92
N ARG A 70 -0.37 9.50 13.31
CA ARG A 70 0.22 10.77 12.86
C ARG A 70 -0.60 11.44 11.77
N ILE A 71 -1.19 10.67 10.85
CA ILE A 71 -2.11 11.19 9.83
C ILE A 71 -3.33 11.81 10.47
N VAL A 72 -3.99 11.11 11.39
CA VAL A 72 -5.20 11.59 12.08
C VAL A 72 -4.90 12.88 12.85
N GLU A 73 -3.74 12.99 13.46
CA GLU A 73 -3.32 14.17 14.19
C GLU A 73 -2.94 15.33 13.24
N ALA A 74 -2.08 15.07 12.28
CA ALA A 74 -1.56 16.10 11.37
C ALA A 74 -2.64 16.74 10.47
N ARG A 75 -3.61 15.96 10.02
CA ARG A 75 -4.70 16.47 9.15
C ARG A 75 -5.62 17.47 9.83
N ARG A 76 -5.56 17.59 11.15
CA ARG A 76 -6.30 18.61 11.91
C ARG A 76 -5.77 20.01 11.66
N PHE A 77 -4.49 20.13 11.29
CA PHE A 77 -3.79 21.40 11.16
C PHE A 77 -3.49 21.78 9.71
N THR A 78 -3.45 20.81 8.82
CA THR A 78 -3.09 21.03 7.42
C THR A 78 -3.78 20.03 6.50
N ASN A 79 -3.92 20.40 5.25
CA ASN A 79 -4.36 19.50 4.20
C ASN A 79 -3.14 18.72 3.68
N LEU A 80 -3.06 17.44 4.03
CA LEU A 80 -1.88 16.61 3.78
C LEU A 80 -1.59 16.40 2.30
N ARG A 81 -0.32 16.44 1.95
CA ARG A 81 0.22 16.11 0.63
C ARG A 81 0.92 14.75 0.66
N PHE A 82 1.24 14.21 -0.51
CA PHE A 82 2.02 12.96 -0.58
C PHE A 82 3.40 13.09 0.10
N GLU A 83 4.05 14.24 -0.04
CA GLU A 83 5.33 14.52 0.61
C GLU A 83 5.22 14.47 2.14
N ASP A 84 4.13 14.97 2.69
CA ASP A 84 3.86 14.91 4.13
C ASP A 84 3.68 13.46 4.61
N LEU A 85 3.05 12.62 3.80
CA LEU A 85 2.89 11.19 4.11
C LEU A 85 4.24 10.45 4.17
N VAL A 86 5.16 10.78 3.28
CA VAL A 86 6.52 10.23 3.31
C VAL A 86 7.22 10.61 4.61
N LYS A 87 7.13 11.86 5.03
CA LYS A 87 7.71 12.35 6.29
C LYS A 87 7.07 11.70 7.52
N ILE A 88 5.78 11.41 7.45
CA ILE A 88 5.04 10.72 8.52
C ILE A 88 5.53 9.27 8.69
N GLY A 89 6.02 8.65 7.64
CA GLY A 89 6.51 7.27 7.65
C GLY A 89 5.63 6.29 6.88
N VAL A 90 4.76 6.78 6.00
CA VAL A 90 3.96 5.94 5.10
C VAL A 90 4.87 5.33 4.04
N VAL A 91 4.75 4.03 3.82
CA VAL A 91 5.47 3.33 2.76
C VAL A 91 4.76 3.57 1.43
N MET A 92 5.17 4.61 0.71
CA MET A 92 4.49 5.06 -0.51
C MET A 92 4.53 4.05 -1.64
N LYS A 93 5.52 3.20 -1.71
CA LYS A 93 5.58 2.10 -2.70
C LYS A 93 4.35 1.20 -2.66
N ARG A 94 3.77 1.03 -1.49
CA ARG A 94 2.56 0.22 -1.28
C ARG A 94 1.30 1.06 -1.25
N ALA A 95 1.34 2.18 -0.53
CA ALA A 95 0.17 3.01 -0.27
C ALA A 95 -0.34 3.77 -1.50
N LYS A 96 0.55 4.15 -2.42
CA LYS A 96 0.21 5.00 -3.58
C LYS A 96 -0.94 4.50 -4.44
N TYR A 97 -1.17 3.19 -4.48
CA TYR A 97 -2.25 2.59 -5.28
C TYR A 97 -3.61 2.70 -4.62
N PHE A 98 -3.67 2.96 -3.34
CA PHE A 98 -4.86 2.82 -2.51
C PHE A 98 -5.30 4.12 -1.83
N ILE A 99 -4.61 5.22 -2.08
CA ILE A 99 -4.88 6.50 -1.43
C ILE A 99 -5.01 7.65 -2.42
N ILE A 100 -5.78 8.64 -2.01
CA ILE A 100 -5.84 9.95 -2.67
C ILE A 100 -5.53 11.05 -1.67
N CYS A 101 -4.79 12.05 -2.12
CA CYS A 101 -4.51 13.28 -1.39
C CYS A 101 -5.00 14.47 -2.19
N ARG A 102 -5.76 15.36 -1.56
CA ARG A 102 -6.31 16.57 -2.19
C ARG A 102 -7.10 16.26 -3.48
N GLY A 103 -7.81 15.13 -3.50
CA GLY A 103 -8.59 14.70 -4.64
C GLY A 103 -7.80 14.12 -5.80
N LYS A 104 -6.50 13.90 -5.64
CA LYS A 104 -5.61 13.39 -6.69
C LYS A 104 -4.97 12.06 -6.31
N TYR A 105 -4.82 11.19 -7.31
CA TYR A 105 -3.99 10.00 -7.20
C TYR A 105 -2.52 10.34 -7.30
N PHE A 106 -1.69 9.48 -6.73
CA PHE A 106 -0.25 9.58 -6.93
C PHE A 106 0.08 9.24 -8.40
N MET A 107 0.79 10.15 -9.09
CA MET A 107 1.25 9.99 -10.48
C MET A 107 0.13 9.69 -11.51
N ASP A 108 -1.06 10.27 -11.32
CA ASP A 108 -2.20 10.08 -12.23
C ASP A 108 -2.53 8.61 -12.56
N LEU A 109 -2.27 7.71 -11.62
CA LEU A 109 -2.58 6.29 -11.76
C LEU A 109 -4.09 6.12 -11.97
N LYS A 110 -4.47 5.59 -13.12
CA LYS A 110 -5.85 5.18 -13.37
C LYS A 110 -6.15 3.95 -12.52
N PHE A 111 -7.16 4.08 -11.68
CA PHE A 111 -7.55 3.06 -10.72
C PHE A 111 -8.27 1.90 -11.43
N LYS A 112 -7.50 0.96 -11.95
CA LYS A 112 -8.01 -0.30 -12.49
C LYS A 112 -7.45 -1.45 -11.66
N GLU A 113 -8.33 -2.26 -11.13
CA GLU A 113 -8.01 -3.39 -10.26
C GLU A 113 -6.93 -4.31 -10.83
N GLU A 114 -7.08 -4.74 -12.07
CA GLU A 114 -6.13 -5.62 -12.74
C GLU A 114 -4.73 -5.00 -12.85
N THR A 115 -4.67 -3.74 -13.25
CA THR A 115 -3.41 -3.01 -13.40
C THR A 115 -2.68 -2.86 -12.06
N ILE A 116 -3.41 -2.55 -10.99
CA ILE A 116 -2.84 -2.41 -9.65
C ILE A 116 -2.31 -3.75 -9.15
N LYS A 117 -3.05 -4.83 -9.35
CA LYS A 117 -2.62 -6.18 -9.00
C LYS A 117 -1.31 -6.54 -9.68
N ASP A 118 -1.20 -6.27 -10.96
CA ASP A 118 0.00 -6.56 -11.73
C ASP A 118 1.21 -5.76 -11.22
N TYR A 119 1.05 -4.48 -10.92
CA TYR A 119 2.11 -3.64 -10.34
C TYR A 119 2.56 -4.15 -8.97
N ILE A 120 1.64 -4.53 -8.10
CA ILE A 120 1.99 -5.03 -6.76
C ILE A 120 2.75 -6.35 -6.86
N ILE A 121 2.30 -7.27 -7.70
CA ILE A 121 2.98 -8.55 -7.92
C ILE A 121 4.39 -8.33 -8.49
N MET A 122 4.53 -7.38 -9.40
CA MET A 122 5.81 -7.04 -9.99
C MET A 122 6.78 -6.45 -8.95
N ASP A 123 6.30 -5.54 -8.10
CA ASP A 123 7.09 -4.96 -7.01
C ASP A 123 7.57 -6.04 -6.02
N GLU A 124 6.72 -6.99 -5.68
CA GLU A 124 7.09 -8.11 -4.80
C GLU A 124 8.14 -9.03 -5.45
N LYS A 125 8.02 -9.31 -6.75
CA LYS A 125 9.01 -10.09 -7.50
C LYS A 125 10.37 -9.40 -7.52
N ILE A 126 10.39 -8.10 -7.76
CA ILE A 126 11.61 -7.30 -7.75
C ILE A 126 12.25 -7.33 -6.36
N LYS A 127 11.47 -7.14 -5.32
CA LYS A 127 11.94 -7.20 -3.93
C LYS A 127 12.58 -8.54 -3.60
N ASN A 128 11.96 -9.64 -4.03
CA ASN A 128 12.50 -10.97 -3.80
C ASN A 128 13.82 -11.18 -4.55
N LYS A 129 13.91 -10.76 -5.81
CA LYS A 129 15.16 -10.81 -6.58
C LYS A 129 16.29 -10.01 -5.91
N VAL A 130 15.98 -8.82 -5.40
CA VAL A 130 16.97 -7.99 -4.68
C VAL A 130 17.44 -8.68 -3.40
N SER A 131 16.53 -9.28 -2.64
CA SER A 131 16.87 -10.01 -1.41
C SER A 131 17.71 -11.25 -1.67
N GLU A 132 17.57 -11.87 -2.84
CA GLU A 132 18.38 -13.02 -3.29
C GLU A 132 19.73 -12.60 -3.91
N GLY A 133 20.02 -11.30 -3.99
CA GLY A 133 21.26 -10.78 -4.56
C GLY A 133 21.33 -10.86 -6.08
N VAL A 134 20.20 -11.03 -6.75
CA VAL A 134 20.12 -11.07 -8.23
C VAL A 134 20.22 -9.65 -8.79
N GLN A 135 21.11 -9.46 -9.78
CA GLN A 135 21.21 -8.18 -10.47
C GLN A 135 19.95 -7.90 -11.30
N LEU A 136 19.34 -6.75 -11.05
CA LEU A 136 18.18 -6.29 -11.81
C LEU A 136 18.62 -5.55 -13.07
N SER A 137 17.94 -5.83 -14.20
CA SER A 137 18.06 -5.01 -15.38
C SER A 137 17.03 -3.87 -15.33
N ILE A 138 17.27 -2.82 -16.13
CA ILE A 138 16.31 -1.70 -16.24
C ILE A 138 14.94 -2.16 -16.75
N PHE A 139 14.88 -3.27 -17.49
CA PHE A 139 13.63 -3.85 -18.00
C PHE A 139 12.82 -4.60 -16.91
N ASP A 140 13.44 -4.93 -15.80
CA ASP A 140 12.77 -5.57 -14.64
C ASP A 140 12.07 -4.55 -13.76
N LEU A 141 12.33 -3.25 -13.94
CA LEU A 141 11.75 -2.17 -13.14
C LEU A 141 10.43 -1.69 -13.75
N PRO A 142 9.41 -1.44 -12.91
CA PRO A 142 8.19 -0.76 -13.36
C PRO A 142 8.52 0.62 -13.94
N SER A 143 7.78 1.03 -14.97
CA SER A 143 8.02 2.29 -15.66
C SER A 143 7.97 3.52 -14.73
N TYR A 144 7.11 3.51 -13.72
CA TYR A 144 7.01 4.59 -12.75
C TYR A 144 8.25 4.68 -11.84
N GLU A 145 8.90 3.58 -11.51
CA GLU A 145 10.13 3.59 -10.72
C GLU A 145 11.31 4.14 -11.49
N ILE A 146 11.36 3.88 -12.79
CA ILE A 146 12.36 4.49 -13.68
C ILE A 146 12.18 6.00 -13.68
N MET A 147 10.95 6.49 -13.79
CA MET A 147 10.66 7.92 -13.73
C MET A 147 11.02 8.54 -12.38
N SER A 148 10.67 7.88 -11.28
CA SER A 148 10.97 8.40 -9.94
C SER A 148 12.48 8.40 -9.66
N SER A 149 13.22 7.43 -10.14
CA SER A 149 14.69 7.43 -10.01
C SER A 149 15.36 8.52 -10.83
N VAL A 150 14.82 8.87 -11.99
CA VAL A 150 15.29 9.98 -12.82
C VAL A 150 14.99 11.33 -12.19
N THR A 151 13.83 11.51 -11.60
CA THR A 151 13.40 12.76 -10.97
C THR A 151 13.89 12.91 -9.52
N GLY A 152 14.39 11.85 -8.90
CA GLY A 152 14.78 11.83 -7.50
C GLY A 152 13.61 11.88 -6.52
N GLU A 153 12.40 11.70 -6.98
CA GLU A 153 11.18 11.68 -6.18
C GLU A 153 10.89 10.25 -5.66
N TYR A 154 10.96 10.12 -4.37
CA TYR A 154 10.64 8.89 -3.68
C TYR A 154 9.65 9.10 -2.56
#